data_40a97504b5f778872a690456667d2a78
#
_entry.id   40a97504b5f778872a690456667d2a78
#
_cell.length_a   1.000
_cell.length_b   1.000
_cell.length_c   1.000
_cell.angle_alpha   90.00
_cell.angle_beta   90.00
_cell.angle_gamma   90.00
#
_symmetry.space_group_name_H-M   'P 1'
#
loop_
_entity.id
_entity.type
_entity.pdbx_description
1 polymer ?
#
loop_
_entity_poly.entity_id
_entity_poly.type
_entity_poly.pdbx_seq_one_letter_code
_entity_poly.pdbx_strand_id
1 'polypeptide(L)'
;NKNNFLKLVKDKKGIILVGENENNSTEIIDLANILNWPVIADPLSNLRQKNNYKNTKIVDTGDLIFRTNKFIDINTVIHIGALPVSKYILSNLLKAKSHIFFEESNNINEGLFNIDLHIQDNLNLFVDDLKSNNKINTDNLWINKFEKINKFIRKEIVKMDNDFDEFKFKKILIEKLPAESIFISGNSLSIRILDIILNKSKSVNFVGNRGLSGIDGNIAIASGFSSMVEVPV
;
A
#
# COMPACT_ATOMS: atom_id res chain seq x y z
N ASN A 1 0.14 3.87 24.85
CA ASN A 1 -0.18 4.03 23.41
C ASN A 1 -1.55 3.44 23.04
N LYS A 2 -1.90 2.22 23.50
CA LYS A 2 -3.16 1.53 23.16
C LYS A 2 -4.43 2.36 23.41
N ASN A 3 -4.57 2.99 24.57
CA ASN A 3 -5.76 3.79 24.89
C ASN A 3 -5.90 5.02 23.97
N ASN A 4 -4.80 5.66 23.61
CA ASN A 4 -4.81 6.78 22.67
C ASN A 4 -5.13 6.31 21.25
N PHE A 5 -4.58 5.18 20.85
CA PHE A 5 -4.93 4.53 19.59
C PHE A 5 -6.43 4.24 19.49
N LEU A 6 -7.01 3.58 20.51
CA LEU A 6 -8.43 3.25 20.52
C LEU A 6 -9.34 4.49 20.41
N LYS A 7 -8.98 5.61 21.04
CA LYS A 7 -9.72 6.89 20.91
C LYS A 7 -9.75 7.40 19.47
N LEU A 8 -8.68 7.17 18.71
CA LEU A 8 -8.54 7.67 17.34
C LEU A 8 -9.19 6.75 16.31
N VAL A 9 -9.44 5.46 16.62
CA VAL A 9 -9.92 4.48 15.64
C VAL A 9 -11.35 3.99 15.88
N LYS A 10 -11.82 4.00 17.15
CA LYS A 10 -13.15 3.48 17.50
C LYS A 10 -14.25 4.33 16.89
N ASP A 11 -15.21 3.68 16.21
CA ASP A 11 -16.34 4.31 15.55
C ASP A 11 -15.94 5.37 14.49
N LYS A 12 -14.77 5.18 13.87
CA LYS A 12 -14.23 6.07 12.84
C LYS A 12 -14.19 5.39 11.46
N LYS A 13 -14.35 6.20 10.43
CA LYS A 13 -14.08 5.82 9.04
C LYS A 13 -12.59 6.07 8.78
N GLY A 14 -11.82 5.00 8.74
CA GLY A 14 -10.38 5.11 8.54
C GLY A 14 -9.86 4.24 7.40
N ILE A 15 -8.61 4.43 7.09
CA ILE A 15 -7.84 3.61 6.17
C ILE A 15 -6.51 3.22 6.79
N ILE A 16 -5.96 2.10 6.34
CA ILE A 16 -4.58 1.72 6.59
C ILE A 16 -3.83 1.96 5.29
N LEU A 17 -2.91 2.91 5.27
CA LEU A 17 -2.01 3.13 4.16
C LEU A 17 -0.72 2.38 4.42
N VAL A 18 -0.29 1.61 3.41
CA VAL A 18 0.94 0.83 3.50
C VAL A 18 1.85 1.19 2.34
N GLY A 19 2.96 1.82 2.66
CA GLY A 19 4.06 2.07 1.75
C GLY A 19 5.08 0.93 1.73
N GLU A 20 6.27 1.19 1.22
CA GLU A 20 7.41 0.28 1.34
C GLU A 20 7.72 0.05 2.82
N ASN A 21 7.77 -1.21 3.24
CA ASN A 21 7.97 -1.59 4.64
C ASN A 21 8.50 -3.02 4.75
N GLU A 22 9.01 -3.36 5.93
CA GLU A 22 9.54 -4.68 6.26
C GLU A 22 8.52 -5.60 6.98
N ASN A 23 7.33 -5.08 7.31
CA ASN A 23 6.32 -5.83 8.05
C ASN A 23 5.66 -6.91 7.19
N ASN A 24 5.26 -7.99 7.82
CA ASN A 24 4.56 -9.07 7.16
C ASN A 24 3.12 -8.67 6.78
N SER A 25 2.67 -9.18 5.66
CA SER A 25 1.31 -8.95 5.17
C SER A 25 0.23 -9.45 6.15
N THR A 26 0.50 -10.49 6.92
CA THR A 26 -0.43 -11.10 7.88
C THR A 26 -0.83 -10.12 8.97
N GLU A 27 0.13 -9.45 9.58
CA GLU A 27 -0.11 -8.50 10.69
C GLU A 27 -0.93 -7.29 10.22
N ILE A 28 -0.63 -6.79 9.03
CA ILE A 28 -1.38 -5.69 8.41
C ILE A 28 -2.82 -6.11 8.12
N ILE A 29 -3.02 -7.33 7.61
CA ILE A 29 -4.35 -7.89 7.35
C ILE A 29 -5.12 -8.11 8.65
N ASP A 30 -4.47 -8.59 9.69
CA ASP A 30 -5.09 -8.77 11.01
C ASP A 30 -5.53 -7.43 11.59
N LEU A 31 -4.69 -6.40 11.53
CA LEU A 31 -5.06 -5.04 11.90
C LEU A 31 -6.28 -4.54 11.11
N ALA A 32 -6.29 -4.76 9.80
CA ALA A 32 -7.43 -4.42 8.94
C ALA A 32 -8.71 -5.17 9.32
N ASN A 33 -8.58 -6.43 9.76
CA ASN A 33 -9.71 -7.23 10.24
C ASN A 33 -10.28 -6.73 11.56
N ILE A 34 -9.40 -6.37 12.51
CA ILE A 34 -9.78 -5.83 13.83
C ILE A 34 -10.48 -4.48 13.65
N LEU A 35 -9.94 -3.60 12.81
CA LEU A 35 -10.48 -2.27 12.57
C LEU A 35 -11.65 -2.25 11.58
N ASN A 36 -11.82 -3.30 10.80
CA ASN A 36 -12.74 -3.36 9.67
C ASN A 36 -12.52 -2.21 8.65
N TRP A 37 -11.25 -1.91 8.36
CA TRP A 37 -10.83 -0.83 7.48
C TRP A 37 -10.18 -1.36 6.20
N PRO A 38 -10.27 -0.61 5.07
CA PRO A 38 -9.55 -0.93 3.86
C PRO A 38 -8.04 -0.64 4.01
N VAL A 39 -7.23 -1.47 3.38
CA VAL A 39 -5.79 -1.29 3.25
C VAL A 39 -5.49 -0.73 1.88
N ILE A 40 -4.98 0.50 1.83
CA ILE A 40 -4.49 1.12 0.59
C ILE A 40 -3.04 0.69 0.42
N ALA A 41 -2.82 -0.23 -0.50
CA ALA A 41 -1.51 -0.81 -0.74
C ALA A 41 -0.76 -0.04 -1.84
N ASP A 42 0.38 0.55 -1.49
CA ASP A 42 1.35 1.06 -2.46
C ASP A 42 1.94 -0.08 -3.31
N PRO A 43 2.40 0.14 -4.54
CA PRO A 43 3.03 -0.91 -5.35
C PRO A 43 4.27 -1.53 -4.69
N LEU A 44 4.97 -0.79 -3.85
CA LEU A 44 6.17 -1.26 -3.13
C LEU A 44 5.88 -1.84 -1.75
N SER A 45 4.61 -1.90 -1.34
CA SER A 45 4.21 -2.39 0.00
C SER A 45 4.34 -3.90 0.19
N ASN A 46 4.68 -4.67 -0.84
CA ASN A 46 4.65 -6.13 -0.88
C ASN A 46 3.27 -6.77 -0.61
N LEU A 47 2.21 -5.98 -0.46
CA LEU A 47 0.85 -6.48 -0.26
C LEU A 47 0.16 -6.87 -1.57
N ARG A 48 0.66 -6.40 -2.72
CA ARG A 48 0.10 -6.69 -4.05
C ARG A 48 0.69 -7.98 -4.64
N GLN A 49 0.81 -9.03 -3.81
CA GLN A 49 1.32 -10.34 -4.21
C GLN A 49 0.19 -11.37 -4.27
N LYS A 50 0.44 -12.48 -4.98
CA LYS A 50 -0.51 -13.57 -5.19
C LYS A 50 -1.10 -14.13 -3.89
N ASN A 51 -0.32 -14.21 -2.82
CA ASN A 51 -0.77 -14.71 -1.53
C ASN A 51 -1.94 -13.89 -0.95
N ASN A 52 -2.03 -12.63 -1.32
CA ASN A 52 -3.06 -11.70 -0.85
C ASN A 52 -4.22 -11.54 -1.86
N TYR A 53 -4.25 -12.31 -2.94
CA TYR A 53 -5.21 -12.16 -4.05
C TYR A 53 -6.67 -12.18 -3.59
N LYS A 54 -7.02 -13.09 -2.68
CA LYS A 54 -8.40 -13.25 -2.17
C LYS A 54 -8.79 -12.23 -1.10
N ASN A 55 -7.83 -11.46 -0.58
CA ASN A 55 -8.14 -10.49 0.47
C ASN A 55 -8.79 -9.24 -0.12
N THR A 56 -10.09 -9.09 0.11
CA THR A 56 -10.88 -7.97 -0.44
C THR A 56 -10.62 -6.64 0.27
N LYS A 57 -10.01 -6.67 1.46
CA LYS A 57 -9.65 -5.44 2.19
C LYS A 57 -8.47 -4.72 1.57
N ILE A 58 -7.61 -5.40 0.82
CA ILE A 58 -6.49 -4.80 0.12
C ILE A 58 -7.00 -4.10 -1.15
N VAL A 59 -6.82 -2.80 -1.19
CA VAL A 59 -7.17 -1.90 -2.28
C VAL A 59 -5.89 -1.58 -3.05
N ASP A 60 -5.80 -2.05 -4.27
CA ASP A 60 -4.64 -1.91 -5.14
C ASP A 60 -4.84 -0.87 -6.26
N THR A 61 -5.93 -0.13 -6.23
CA THR A 61 -6.24 1.00 -7.13
C THR A 61 -6.31 2.33 -6.40
N GLY A 62 -5.62 2.46 -5.27
CA GLY A 62 -5.69 3.64 -4.41
C GLY A 62 -5.42 4.96 -5.13
N ASP A 63 -4.39 5.02 -6.00
CA ASP A 63 -4.10 6.22 -6.78
C ASP A 63 -5.32 6.71 -7.57
N LEU A 64 -5.98 5.81 -8.30
CA LEU A 64 -7.14 6.16 -9.12
C LEU A 64 -8.37 6.53 -8.29
N ILE A 65 -8.57 5.86 -7.15
CA ILE A 65 -9.64 6.19 -6.20
C ILE A 65 -9.48 7.64 -5.70
N PHE A 66 -8.26 8.00 -5.29
CA PHE A 66 -7.98 9.31 -4.68
C PHE A 66 -7.79 10.45 -5.69
N ARG A 67 -7.65 10.17 -6.98
CA ARG A 67 -7.68 11.21 -8.03
C ARG A 67 -9.03 11.93 -8.09
N THR A 68 -10.12 11.24 -7.76
CA THR A 68 -11.46 11.82 -7.74
C THR A 68 -11.76 12.37 -6.35
N ASN A 69 -11.48 13.62 -6.09
CA ASN A 69 -11.60 14.28 -4.77
C ASN A 69 -13.00 14.27 -4.13
N LYS A 70 -14.02 13.65 -4.73
CA LYS A 70 -15.42 13.92 -4.39
C LYS A 70 -16.04 13.04 -3.29
N PHE A 71 -15.39 11.99 -2.77
CA PHE A 71 -16.18 10.94 -2.09
C PHE A 71 -15.62 10.33 -0.83
N ILE A 72 -14.46 10.75 -0.32
CA ILE A 72 -13.83 10.03 0.77
C ILE A 72 -13.53 10.96 1.94
N ASP A 73 -14.49 11.04 2.86
CA ASP A 73 -14.26 11.68 4.17
C ASP A 73 -13.58 10.66 5.09
N ILE A 74 -12.27 10.78 5.25
CA ILE A 74 -11.44 9.92 6.10
C ILE A 74 -11.26 10.62 7.44
N ASN A 75 -11.69 9.95 8.52
CA ASN A 75 -11.44 10.47 9.86
C ASN A 75 -10.00 10.19 10.27
N THR A 76 -9.53 8.95 10.11
CA THR A 76 -8.24 8.54 10.63
C THR A 76 -7.45 7.76 9.56
N VAL A 77 -6.18 8.06 9.43
CA VAL A 77 -5.23 7.29 8.64
C VAL A 77 -4.24 6.62 9.56
N ILE A 78 -4.05 5.32 9.39
CA ILE A 78 -2.89 4.60 9.93
C ILE A 78 -1.90 4.46 8.77
N HIS A 79 -0.72 5.02 8.94
CA HIS A 79 0.35 4.96 7.95
C HIS A 79 1.45 4.02 8.44
N ILE A 80 1.81 3.05 7.62
CA ILE A 80 2.85 2.04 7.87
C ILE A 80 3.86 2.11 6.74
N GLY A 81 5.14 2.25 7.06
CA GLY A 81 6.23 2.28 6.09
C GLY A 81 6.42 3.62 5.39
N ALA A 82 7.08 3.62 4.24
CA ALA A 82 7.46 4.82 3.51
C ALA A 82 6.25 5.58 2.93
N LEU A 83 6.47 6.84 2.55
CA LEU A 83 5.45 7.65 1.88
C LEU A 83 5.01 7.02 0.55
N PRO A 84 3.72 7.11 0.19
CA PRO A 84 3.20 6.51 -1.02
C PRO A 84 3.78 7.17 -2.27
N VAL A 85 3.87 6.39 -3.34
CA VAL A 85 4.25 6.87 -4.69
C VAL A 85 3.24 7.90 -5.20
N SER A 86 1.97 7.71 -4.88
CA SER A 86 0.87 8.53 -5.38
C SER A 86 0.74 9.86 -4.64
N LYS A 87 0.91 10.97 -5.38
CA LYS A 87 0.62 12.31 -4.86
C LYS A 87 -0.86 12.52 -4.48
N TYR A 88 -1.77 11.78 -5.10
CA TYR A 88 -3.20 11.90 -4.80
C TYR A 88 -3.55 11.23 -3.47
N ILE A 89 -2.93 10.09 -3.17
CA ILE A 89 -3.03 9.47 -1.85
C ILE A 89 -2.45 10.44 -0.81
N LEU A 90 -1.24 10.94 -1.02
CA LEU A 90 -0.55 11.86 -0.12
C LEU A 90 -1.40 13.11 0.18
N SER A 91 -1.96 13.75 -0.84
CA SER A 91 -2.79 14.95 -0.66
C SER A 91 -4.10 14.69 0.09
N ASN A 92 -4.60 13.46 0.08
CA ASN A 92 -5.77 13.07 0.85
C ASN A 92 -5.43 12.66 2.29
N LEU A 93 -4.21 12.13 2.53
CA LEU A 93 -3.70 11.91 3.89
C LEU A 93 -3.70 13.22 4.69
N LEU A 94 -3.22 14.29 4.08
CA LEU A 94 -3.15 15.62 4.70
C LEU A 94 -4.53 16.21 5.07
N LYS A 95 -5.61 15.65 4.53
CA LYS A 95 -6.99 16.06 4.84
C LYS A 95 -7.64 15.22 5.93
N ALA A 96 -7.04 14.10 6.31
CA ALA A 96 -7.57 13.28 7.40
C ALA A 96 -7.55 14.05 8.70
N LYS A 97 -8.56 13.79 9.57
CA LYS A 97 -8.66 14.48 10.86
C LYS A 97 -7.62 14.00 11.86
N SER A 98 -7.18 12.76 11.71
CA SER A 98 -6.15 12.17 12.57
C SER A 98 -5.21 11.29 11.77
N HIS A 99 -3.93 11.37 12.10
CA HIS A 99 -2.86 10.61 11.47
C HIS A 99 -2.08 9.82 12.52
N ILE A 100 -2.12 8.50 12.41
CA ILE A 100 -1.35 7.57 13.24
C ILE A 100 -0.21 7.05 12.38
N PHE A 101 1.02 7.24 12.81
CA PHE A 101 2.20 6.70 12.14
C PHE A 101 2.73 5.51 12.94
N PHE A 102 2.97 4.41 12.24
CA PHE A 102 3.50 3.19 12.80
C PHE A 102 4.89 2.89 12.24
N GLU A 103 5.90 2.85 13.11
CA GLU A 103 7.29 2.63 12.72
C GLU A 103 8.02 1.84 13.82
N GLU A 104 8.69 0.76 13.46
CA GLU A 104 9.48 -0.03 14.40
C GLU A 104 10.86 0.56 14.66
N SER A 105 11.43 1.24 13.66
CA SER A 105 12.76 1.82 13.77
C SER A 105 12.78 3.13 14.55
N ASN A 106 13.95 3.49 15.07
CA ASN A 106 14.18 4.79 15.70
C ASN A 106 14.29 5.94 14.66
N ASN A 107 14.25 5.63 13.37
CA ASN A 107 14.35 6.61 12.31
C ASN A 107 12.97 7.07 11.90
N ILE A 108 12.59 8.27 12.27
CA ILE A 108 11.33 8.87 11.81
C ILE A 108 11.50 9.26 10.34
N ASN A 109 11.06 8.39 9.44
CA ASN A 109 11.03 8.64 8.00
C ASN A 109 9.71 9.29 7.55
N GLU A 110 9.00 9.96 8.47
CA GLU A 110 7.74 10.62 8.22
C GLU A 110 7.98 12.05 7.72
N GLY A 111 7.69 12.27 6.45
CA GLY A 111 7.89 13.58 5.80
C GLY A 111 6.69 14.52 5.89
N LEU A 112 5.57 14.10 6.49
CA LEU A 112 4.34 14.91 6.54
C LEU A 112 4.26 15.84 7.74
N PHE A 113 5.02 15.59 8.80
CA PHE A 113 5.07 16.38 10.03
C PHE A 113 3.70 16.64 10.70
N ASN A 114 2.71 15.81 10.39
CA ASN A 114 1.33 15.94 10.90
C ASN A 114 0.86 14.64 11.53
N ILE A 115 1.54 14.21 12.58
CA ILE A 115 1.27 12.96 13.29
C ILE A 115 0.59 13.27 14.62
N ASP A 116 -0.64 12.75 14.81
CA ASP A 116 -1.35 12.84 16.10
C ASP A 116 -0.90 11.76 17.08
N LEU A 117 -0.48 10.60 16.56
CA LEU A 117 0.02 9.50 17.37
C LEU A 117 1.13 8.75 16.62
N HIS A 118 2.33 8.76 17.17
CA HIS A 118 3.42 7.90 16.74
C HIS A 118 3.47 6.65 17.62
N ILE A 119 3.36 5.49 16.99
CA ILE A 119 3.48 4.19 17.64
C ILE A 119 4.81 3.58 17.20
N GLN A 120 5.75 3.61 18.13
CA GLN A 120 7.06 2.99 17.96
C GLN A 120 7.05 1.64 18.69
N ASP A 121 6.59 0.61 18.01
CA ASP A 121 6.41 -0.72 18.59
C ASP A 121 6.48 -1.77 17.48
N ASN A 122 6.70 -3.02 17.86
CA ASN A 122 6.58 -4.15 16.95
C ASN A 122 5.12 -4.35 16.55
N LEU A 123 4.83 -4.31 15.25
CA LEU A 123 3.46 -4.38 14.74
C LEU A 123 2.75 -5.66 15.16
N ASN A 124 3.47 -6.81 15.16
CA ASN A 124 2.90 -8.09 15.55
C ASN A 124 2.44 -8.08 17.02
N LEU A 125 3.31 -7.64 17.93
CA LEU A 125 2.99 -7.55 19.36
C LEU A 125 1.83 -6.58 19.62
N PHE A 126 1.83 -5.46 18.90
CA PHE A 126 0.75 -4.47 19.02
C PHE A 126 -0.59 -5.03 18.52
N VAL A 127 -0.60 -5.74 17.39
CA VAL A 127 -1.79 -6.37 16.82
C VAL A 127 -2.29 -7.50 17.72
N ASP A 128 -1.41 -8.32 18.27
CA ASP A 128 -1.77 -9.40 19.19
C ASP A 128 -2.40 -8.85 20.49
N ASP A 129 -1.90 -7.75 21.01
CA ASP A 129 -2.54 -7.06 22.13
C ASP A 129 -3.95 -6.53 21.76
N LEU A 130 -4.14 -6.08 20.53
CA LEU A 130 -5.45 -5.67 20.04
C LEU A 130 -6.43 -6.83 19.82
N LYS A 131 -5.96 -8.03 19.45
CA LYS A 131 -6.80 -9.23 19.26
C LYS A 131 -7.58 -9.63 20.51
N SER A 132 -7.08 -9.28 21.68
CA SER A 132 -7.80 -9.47 22.95
C SER A 132 -9.09 -8.65 23.04
N ASN A 133 -9.25 -7.63 22.22
CA ASN A 133 -10.46 -6.87 22.06
C ASN A 133 -11.27 -7.43 20.87
N ASN A 134 -12.59 -7.48 21.01
CA ASN A 134 -13.49 -7.78 19.88
C ASN A 134 -13.28 -6.76 18.74
N LYS A 135 -13.84 -7.04 17.55
CA LYS A 135 -13.82 -6.09 16.43
C LYS A 135 -14.16 -4.68 16.91
N ILE A 136 -13.27 -3.72 16.64
CA ILE A 136 -13.41 -2.33 17.11
C ILE A 136 -14.52 -1.62 16.32
N ASN A 137 -14.60 -1.89 14.99
CA ASN A 137 -15.63 -1.33 14.12
C ASN A 137 -16.40 -2.48 13.43
N THR A 138 -17.70 -2.46 13.49
CA THR A 138 -18.57 -3.50 12.94
C THR A 138 -19.30 -3.09 11.67
N ASP A 139 -19.33 -1.78 11.34
CA ASP A 139 -20.00 -1.30 10.12
C ASP A 139 -19.22 -1.73 8.87
N ASN A 140 -19.88 -2.55 8.05
CA ASN A 140 -19.32 -3.04 6.79
C ASN A 140 -19.52 -2.06 5.61
N LEU A 141 -20.32 -1.02 5.74
CA LEU A 141 -20.62 -0.11 4.62
C LEU A 141 -19.37 0.59 4.13
N TRP A 142 -18.49 0.97 5.06
CA TRP A 142 -17.25 1.65 4.74
C TRP A 142 -16.30 0.79 3.91
N ILE A 143 -15.99 -0.41 4.39
CA ILE A 143 -15.09 -1.34 3.68
C ILE A 143 -15.69 -1.80 2.35
N ASN A 144 -16.99 -2.10 2.31
CA ASN A 144 -17.69 -2.52 1.09
C ASN A 144 -17.67 -1.44 0.00
N LYS A 145 -17.67 -0.17 0.38
CA LYS A 145 -17.52 0.95 -0.56
C LYS A 145 -16.18 0.86 -1.31
N PHE A 146 -15.08 0.70 -0.59
CA PHE A 146 -13.75 0.56 -1.20
C PHE A 146 -13.64 -0.69 -2.07
N GLU A 147 -14.15 -1.81 -1.58
CA GLU A 147 -14.15 -3.07 -2.34
C GLU A 147 -14.88 -2.94 -3.68
N LYS A 148 -16.08 -2.34 -3.69
CA LYS A 148 -16.86 -2.12 -4.90
C LYS A 148 -16.13 -1.21 -5.89
N ILE A 149 -15.59 -0.09 -5.40
CA ILE A 149 -14.85 0.86 -6.24
C ILE A 149 -13.59 0.20 -6.80
N ASN A 150 -12.82 -0.51 -5.97
CA ASN A 150 -11.61 -1.22 -6.41
C ASN A 150 -11.92 -2.24 -7.52
N LYS A 151 -12.95 -3.06 -7.33
CA LYS A 151 -13.39 -4.03 -8.34
C LYS A 151 -13.85 -3.35 -9.64
N PHE A 152 -14.57 -2.24 -9.54
CA PHE A 152 -14.99 -1.47 -10.72
C PHE A 152 -13.79 -0.94 -11.49
N ILE A 153 -12.87 -0.25 -10.82
CA ILE A 153 -11.68 0.32 -11.46
C ILE A 153 -10.83 -0.78 -12.11
N ARG A 154 -10.62 -1.93 -11.45
CA ARG A 154 -9.89 -3.06 -12.04
C ARG A 154 -10.53 -3.58 -13.32
N LYS A 155 -11.85 -3.66 -13.38
CA LYS A 155 -12.56 -4.03 -14.63
C LYS A 155 -12.32 -3.02 -15.75
N GLU A 156 -12.30 -1.72 -15.43
CA GLU A 156 -12.06 -0.70 -16.44
C GLU A 156 -10.60 -0.72 -16.92
N ILE A 157 -9.61 -0.92 -16.04
CA ILE A 157 -8.20 -1.07 -16.43
C ILE A 157 -8.00 -2.24 -17.39
N VAL A 158 -8.70 -3.37 -17.17
CA VAL A 158 -8.61 -4.54 -18.07
C VAL A 158 -9.15 -4.23 -19.46
N LYS A 159 -10.18 -3.38 -19.57
CA LYS A 159 -10.79 -2.98 -20.85
C LYS A 159 -9.94 -1.96 -21.64
N MET A 160 -8.96 -1.31 -20.98
CA MET A 160 -8.03 -0.41 -21.64
C MET A 160 -7.08 -1.21 -22.55
N ASP A 161 -7.56 -1.56 -23.71
CA ASP A 161 -6.79 -2.23 -24.76
C ASP A 161 -6.56 -1.22 -25.90
N ASN A 162 -5.66 -0.30 -25.67
CA ASN A 162 -5.29 0.73 -26.63
C ASN A 162 -4.10 0.28 -27.48
N ASP A 163 -3.69 1.13 -28.41
CA ASP A 163 -2.48 0.97 -29.19
C ASP A 163 -1.27 0.67 -28.30
N PHE A 164 -0.23 0.08 -28.89
CA PHE A 164 0.97 -0.31 -28.14
C PHE A 164 1.68 0.93 -27.58
N ASP A 165 1.51 1.17 -26.31
CA ASP A 165 2.12 2.25 -25.55
C ASP A 165 2.95 1.71 -24.35
N GLU A 166 3.54 2.60 -23.56
CA GLU A 166 4.31 2.24 -22.37
C GLU A 166 3.47 1.47 -21.35
N PHE A 167 2.18 1.78 -21.24
CA PHE A 167 1.26 1.11 -20.33
C PHE A 167 1.06 -0.37 -20.74
N LYS A 168 0.74 -0.60 -22.02
CA LYS A 168 0.54 -1.95 -22.57
C LYS A 168 1.84 -2.76 -22.51
N PHE A 169 2.97 -2.14 -22.87
CA PHE A 169 4.28 -2.78 -22.77
C PHE A 169 4.56 -3.28 -21.34
N LYS A 170 4.42 -2.43 -20.32
CA LYS A 170 4.67 -2.81 -18.93
C LYS A 170 3.69 -3.87 -18.44
N LYS A 171 2.42 -3.78 -18.83
CA LYS A 171 1.43 -4.80 -18.51
C LYS A 171 1.85 -6.18 -19.03
N ILE A 172 2.22 -6.26 -20.31
CA ILE A 172 2.70 -7.51 -20.94
C ILE A 172 3.98 -7.98 -20.26
N LEU A 173 4.92 -7.08 -19.98
CA LEU A 173 6.17 -7.42 -19.31
C LEU A 173 5.89 -8.08 -17.95
N ILE A 174 5.10 -7.45 -17.10
CA ILE A 174 4.76 -7.99 -15.78
C ILE A 174 4.04 -9.34 -15.90
N GLU A 175 3.12 -9.49 -16.87
CA GLU A 175 2.41 -10.73 -17.10
C GLU A 175 3.34 -11.89 -17.51
N LYS A 176 4.44 -11.58 -18.18
CA LYS A 176 5.42 -12.56 -18.67
C LYS A 176 6.55 -12.86 -17.69
N LEU A 177 6.74 -12.04 -16.63
CA LEU A 177 7.76 -12.32 -15.64
C LEU A 177 7.56 -13.70 -15.01
N PRO A 178 8.62 -14.48 -14.81
CA PRO A 178 8.56 -15.69 -14.00
C PRO A 178 8.05 -15.41 -12.58
N ALA A 179 7.47 -16.41 -11.94
CA ALA A 179 7.16 -16.31 -10.52
C ALA A 179 8.46 -16.10 -9.73
N GLU A 180 8.34 -15.46 -8.56
CA GLU A 180 9.45 -15.14 -7.64
C GLU A 180 10.49 -14.16 -8.19
N SER A 181 10.32 -13.62 -9.40
CA SER A 181 11.20 -12.57 -9.94
C SER A 181 11.24 -11.34 -9.04
N ILE A 182 12.36 -10.63 -9.07
CA ILE A 182 12.49 -9.28 -8.52
C ILE A 182 12.38 -8.29 -9.68
N PHE A 183 11.41 -7.39 -9.63
CA PHE A 183 11.23 -6.34 -10.61
C PHE A 183 11.65 -5.00 -10.04
N ILE A 184 12.72 -4.41 -10.56
CA ILE A 184 13.22 -3.12 -10.13
C ILE A 184 12.61 -2.04 -11.00
N SER A 185 11.85 -1.15 -10.37
CA SER A 185 11.21 -0.02 -11.06
C SER A 185 11.98 1.27 -10.84
N GLY A 186 12.29 1.95 -11.93
CA GLY A 186 12.75 3.34 -11.86
C GLY A 186 11.65 4.29 -11.37
N ASN A 187 12.05 5.50 -11.02
CA ASN A 187 11.16 6.56 -10.55
C ASN A 187 10.30 7.18 -11.66
N SER A 188 9.64 8.31 -11.35
CA SER A 188 8.86 9.13 -12.28
C SER A 188 7.65 8.37 -12.85
N LEU A 189 7.49 8.32 -14.16
CA LEU A 189 6.36 7.67 -14.84
C LEU A 189 6.38 6.16 -14.66
N SER A 190 7.55 5.55 -14.57
CA SER A 190 7.71 4.11 -14.47
C SER A 190 6.96 3.51 -13.30
N ILE A 191 7.24 4.00 -12.08
CA ILE A 191 6.59 3.50 -10.87
C ILE A 191 5.10 3.88 -10.80
N ARG A 192 4.70 5.00 -11.40
CA ARG A 192 3.30 5.42 -11.43
C ARG A 192 2.45 4.54 -12.36
N ILE A 193 2.99 4.13 -13.49
CA ILE A 193 2.33 3.14 -14.36
C ILE A 193 2.24 1.81 -13.62
N LEU A 194 3.32 1.39 -12.94
CA LEU A 194 3.31 0.19 -12.13
C LEU A 194 2.17 0.23 -11.08
N ASP A 195 1.98 1.35 -10.42
CA ASP A 195 0.90 1.53 -9.43
C ASP A 195 -0.50 1.29 -10.04
N ILE A 196 -0.71 1.67 -11.29
CA ILE A 196 -2.00 1.47 -11.97
C ILE A 196 -2.18 0.00 -12.42
N ILE A 197 -1.16 -0.59 -13.05
CA ILE A 197 -1.30 -1.90 -13.71
C ILE A 197 -1.13 -3.07 -12.74
N LEU A 198 -0.30 -2.91 -11.71
CA LEU A 198 -0.01 -3.99 -10.78
C LEU A 198 -1.24 -4.39 -9.99
N ASN A 199 -1.63 -5.64 -10.12
CA ASN A 199 -2.69 -6.26 -9.34
C ASN A 199 -2.15 -7.37 -8.44
N LYS A 200 -3.00 -7.91 -7.58
CA LYS A 200 -2.65 -8.93 -6.57
C LYS A 200 -2.45 -10.35 -7.15
N SER A 201 -2.32 -10.51 -8.46
CA SER A 201 -2.33 -11.84 -9.10
C SER A 201 -0.96 -12.46 -9.33
N LYS A 202 0.12 -11.71 -9.12
CA LYS A 202 1.49 -12.15 -9.41
C LYS A 202 2.32 -12.34 -8.14
N SER A 203 3.17 -13.38 -8.15
CA SER A 203 4.23 -13.60 -7.16
C SER A 203 5.54 -12.99 -7.67
N VAL A 204 5.59 -11.67 -7.73
CA VAL A 204 6.79 -10.91 -8.14
C VAL A 204 7.07 -9.91 -7.03
N ASN A 205 8.33 -9.77 -6.65
CA ASN A 205 8.76 -8.77 -5.69
C ASN A 205 9.08 -7.48 -6.41
N PHE A 206 8.50 -6.37 -5.97
CA PHE A 206 8.71 -5.06 -6.57
C PHE A 206 9.60 -4.22 -5.68
N VAL A 207 10.65 -3.68 -6.27
CA VAL A 207 11.63 -2.82 -5.60
C VAL A 207 11.70 -1.49 -6.32
N GLY A 208 11.70 -0.40 -5.58
CA GLY A 208 11.80 0.96 -6.09
C GLY A 208 13.11 1.62 -5.69
N ASN A 209 13.73 2.36 -6.61
CA ASN A 209 14.87 3.22 -6.29
C ASN A 209 14.38 4.54 -5.67
N ARG A 210 13.77 4.46 -4.46
CA ARG A 210 13.06 5.58 -3.84
C ARG A 210 13.91 6.47 -2.91
N GLY A 211 15.12 6.07 -2.53
CA GLY A 211 15.95 6.80 -1.58
C GLY A 211 16.15 8.26 -1.99
N LEU A 212 17.06 8.52 -2.90
CA LEU A 212 17.28 9.86 -3.47
C LEU A 212 16.38 10.17 -4.68
N SER A 213 15.52 9.23 -5.06
CA SER A 213 14.65 9.33 -6.25
C SER A 213 15.40 9.63 -7.55
N GLY A 214 16.68 9.27 -7.62
CA GLY A 214 17.53 9.43 -8.81
C GLY A 214 17.10 8.54 -9.97
N ILE A 215 17.49 8.91 -11.17
CA ILE A 215 17.26 8.09 -12.38
C ILE A 215 18.48 7.25 -12.73
N ASP A 216 19.65 7.66 -12.27
CA ASP A 216 20.89 6.91 -12.40
C ASP A 216 20.93 5.76 -11.37
N GLY A 217 21.81 4.80 -11.61
CA GLY A 217 22.01 3.70 -10.66
C GLY A 217 20.99 2.56 -10.72
N ASN A 218 19.90 2.64 -11.50
CA ASN A 218 18.93 1.54 -11.61
C ASN A 218 19.58 0.23 -12.07
N ILE A 219 20.52 0.31 -13.05
CA ILE A 219 21.27 -0.87 -13.51
C ILE A 219 22.19 -1.40 -12.42
N ALA A 220 22.87 -0.53 -11.68
CA ALA A 220 23.74 -0.94 -10.57
C ALA A 220 22.96 -1.61 -9.45
N ILE A 221 21.78 -1.10 -9.11
CA ILE A 221 20.88 -1.71 -8.14
C ILE A 221 20.44 -3.09 -8.64
N ALA A 222 20.00 -3.22 -9.89
CA ALA A 222 19.59 -4.48 -10.47
C ALA A 222 20.75 -5.51 -10.47
N SER A 223 21.96 -5.07 -10.82
CA SER A 223 23.16 -5.92 -10.78
C SER A 223 23.48 -6.36 -9.36
N GLY A 224 23.33 -5.46 -8.37
CA GLY A 224 23.52 -5.79 -6.96
C GLY A 224 22.55 -6.87 -6.48
N PHE A 225 21.26 -6.71 -6.76
CA PHE A 225 20.24 -7.72 -6.46
C PHE A 225 20.56 -9.05 -7.16
N SER A 226 20.85 -9.00 -8.48
CA SER A 226 21.17 -10.20 -9.26
C SER A 226 22.39 -10.97 -8.76
N SER A 227 23.34 -10.29 -8.11
CA SER A 227 24.51 -10.95 -7.51
C SER A 227 24.22 -11.64 -6.17
N MET A 228 23.09 -11.34 -5.54
CA MET A 228 22.72 -11.82 -4.20
C MET A 228 21.62 -12.87 -4.20
N VAL A 229 20.92 -13.04 -5.32
CA VAL A 229 19.76 -13.93 -5.40
C VAL A 229 19.85 -14.88 -6.59
N GLU A 230 19.21 -16.03 -6.49
CA GLU A 230 19.14 -17.04 -7.57
C GLU A 230 17.88 -16.88 -8.45
N VAL A 231 17.05 -15.90 -8.15
CA VAL A 231 15.82 -15.62 -8.93
C VAL A 231 16.08 -14.55 -10.01
N PRO A 232 15.29 -14.52 -11.08
CA PRO A 232 15.40 -13.47 -12.11
C PRO A 232 15.21 -12.05 -11.55
N VAL A 233 16.09 -11.15 -11.96
CA VAL A 233 16.02 -9.72 -11.62
C VAL A 233 15.84 -8.90 -12.89
#